data_2c2b415e018d9fc57f1ac643d37adeb7
#
_entry.id   2c2b415e018d9fc57f1ac643d37adeb7
#
_cell.length_a   1.000
_cell.length_b   1.000
_cell.length_c   1.000
_cell.angle_alpha   90.00
_cell.angle_beta   90.00
_cell.angle_gamma   90.00
#
_symmetry.space_group_name_H-M   'P 1'
#
loop_
_entity.id
_entity.type
_entity.pdbx_description
1 polymer ?
#
loop_
_entity_poly.entity_id
_entity_poly.type
_entity_poly.pdbx_seq_one_letter_code
_entity_poly.pdbx_strand_id
1 'polypeptide(L)'
;MKTTEMWKKSDPWTWRQMLALLALEFVFVIFVIKYPLQQLYADWMQNTLYAGTMTGLTIAITLMLGIYFVALRPQKLSWAEVGVKSFSAKDWWRIILWILALIILSLATVYLTSFLGTTVENSKTESLKQNVTLFTLLLGVVSAGIISPVYEEIFYRGFIYRWLRTRVGMGGAILLSALIFTAAHYPTTNAMPVNFVGGVLFAWAYERTGSVWPGILVHGITNTIGVLLTVAG
;
A
#
# COMPACT_ATOMS: atom_id res chain seq x y z
N MET A 1 14.26 -15.34 -17.35
CA MET A 1 14.90 -14.02 -17.52
C MET A 1 15.68 -13.71 -16.25
N LYS A 2 16.98 -13.43 -16.36
CA LYS A 2 17.77 -13.04 -15.19
C LYS A 2 17.27 -11.69 -14.68
N THR A 3 17.05 -11.57 -13.38
CA THR A 3 16.52 -10.36 -12.71
C THR A 3 17.25 -9.06 -13.08
N THR A 4 18.50 -9.15 -13.46
CA THR A 4 19.34 -8.03 -13.90
C THR A 4 18.93 -7.40 -15.23
N GLU A 5 18.26 -8.12 -16.13
CA GLU A 5 17.88 -7.57 -17.45
C GLU A 5 16.57 -6.77 -17.39
N MET A 6 15.70 -7.08 -16.45
CA MET A 6 14.41 -6.40 -16.28
C MET A 6 14.56 -4.93 -15.87
N TRP A 7 15.63 -4.60 -15.12
CA TRP A 7 15.88 -3.28 -14.54
C TRP A 7 16.94 -2.45 -15.29
N LYS A 8 17.46 -2.95 -16.41
CA LYS A 8 18.45 -2.23 -17.24
C LYS A 8 17.86 -1.09 -18.08
N LYS A 9 16.54 -1.01 -18.22
CA LYS A 9 15.89 0.11 -18.91
C LYS A 9 15.80 1.29 -17.94
N SER A 10 16.22 2.48 -18.41
CA SER A 10 15.91 3.73 -17.74
C SER A 10 14.39 3.85 -17.59
N ASP A 11 13.92 4.27 -16.44
CA ASP A 11 12.51 4.63 -16.32
C ASP A 11 12.21 5.86 -17.17
N PRO A 12 10.96 6.01 -17.66
CA PRO A 12 10.60 7.11 -18.55
C PRO A 12 10.27 8.41 -17.80
N TRP A 13 10.36 8.44 -16.47
CA TRP A 13 9.81 9.52 -15.65
C TRP A 13 10.87 10.50 -15.15
N THR A 14 10.49 11.77 -15.16
CA THR A 14 11.31 12.90 -14.71
C THR A 14 11.15 13.16 -13.21
N TRP A 15 12.06 13.98 -12.64
CA TRP A 15 11.93 14.51 -11.28
C TRP A 15 10.62 15.29 -11.06
N ARG A 16 10.17 16.04 -12.08
CA ARG A 16 8.90 16.79 -11.99
C ARG A 16 7.71 15.88 -11.77
N GLN A 17 7.63 14.76 -12.46
CA GLN A 17 6.57 13.78 -12.29
C GLN A 17 6.63 13.10 -10.92
N MET A 18 7.83 12.75 -10.46
CA MET A 18 8.03 12.20 -9.11
C MET A 18 7.57 13.19 -8.03
N LEU A 19 8.02 14.44 -8.11
CA LEU A 19 7.63 15.48 -7.14
C LEU A 19 6.13 15.78 -7.20
N ALA A 20 5.53 15.81 -8.38
CA ALA A 20 4.09 16.02 -8.53
C ALA A 20 3.27 14.90 -7.86
N LEU A 21 3.67 13.63 -8.01
CA LEU A 21 2.98 12.51 -7.37
C LEU A 21 3.26 12.43 -5.87
N LEU A 22 4.45 12.78 -5.40
CA LEU A 22 4.72 12.94 -3.96
C LEU A 22 3.90 14.09 -3.37
N ALA A 23 3.77 15.22 -4.06
CA ALA A 23 2.92 16.33 -3.62
C ALA A 23 1.43 15.93 -3.61
N LEU A 24 0.98 15.15 -4.59
CA LEU A 24 -0.38 14.60 -4.61
C LEU A 24 -0.63 13.75 -3.35
N GLU A 25 0.29 12.84 -2.98
CA GLU A 25 0.15 11.99 -1.79
C GLU A 25 0.31 12.77 -0.49
N PHE A 26 1.43 13.50 -0.32
CA PHE A 26 1.78 14.09 0.97
C PHE A 26 1.20 15.48 1.23
N VAL A 27 0.70 16.16 0.19
CA VAL A 27 0.04 17.45 0.35
C VAL A 27 -1.46 17.32 0.08
N PHE A 28 -1.86 16.94 -1.14
CA PHE A 28 -3.28 16.92 -1.49
C PHE A 28 -4.05 15.84 -0.70
N VAL A 29 -3.57 14.59 -0.67
CA VAL A 29 -4.26 13.51 0.07
C VAL A 29 -4.33 13.84 1.56
N ILE A 30 -3.26 14.35 2.17
CA ILE A 30 -3.28 14.66 3.60
C ILE A 30 -4.19 15.86 3.88
N PHE A 31 -3.93 17.01 3.26
CA PHE A 31 -4.58 18.28 3.64
C PHE A 31 -5.97 18.48 3.02
N VAL A 32 -6.35 17.71 2.00
CA VAL A 32 -7.67 17.82 1.36
C VAL A 32 -8.52 16.58 1.65
N ILE A 33 -7.95 15.37 1.56
CA ILE A 33 -8.77 14.15 1.69
C ILE A 33 -8.80 13.64 3.14
N LYS A 34 -7.64 13.42 3.78
CA LYS A 34 -7.57 12.78 5.11
C LYS A 34 -8.12 13.64 6.25
N TYR A 35 -8.13 14.95 6.14
CA TYR A 35 -8.67 15.82 7.17
C TYR A 35 -10.04 16.39 6.77
N PRO A 36 -10.15 17.34 5.83
CA PRO A 36 -11.45 17.99 5.58
C PRO A 36 -12.49 17.04 4.99
N LEU A 37 -12.10 16.28 3.96
CA LEU A 37 -13.07 15.43 3.26
C LEU A 37 -13.50 14.22 4.10
N GLN A 38 -12.59 13.64 4.88
CA GLN A 38 -12.93 12.57 5.83
C GLN A 38 -13.90 13.07 6.91
N GLN A 39 -13.72 14.30 7.41
CA GLN A 39 -14.64 14.91 8.37
C GLN A 39 -16.02 15.10 7.73
N LEU A 40 -16.08 15.61 6.50
CA LEU A 40 -17.33 15.78 5.76
C LEU A 40 -18.05 14.42 5.58
N TYR A 41 -17.33 13.36 5.26
CA TYR A 41 -17.92 12.01 5.17
C TYR A 41 -18.42 11.52 6.53
N ALA A 42 -17.67 11.78 7.62
CA ALA A 42 -18.08 11.40 8.96
C ALA A 42 -19.37 12.11 9.39
N ASP A 43 -19.47 13.41 9.12
CA ASP A 43 -20.64 14.22 9.42
C ASP A 43 -21.86 13.81 8.59
N TRP A 44 -21.64 13.46 7.32
CA TRP A 44 -22.72 13.03 6.42
C TRP A 44 -23.22 11.61 6.73
N MET A 45 -22.30 10.68 6.93
CA MET A 45 -22.65 9.25 7.10
C MET A 45 -22.97 8.87 8.54
N GLN A 46 -22.57 9.70 9.52
CA GLN A 46 -22.70 9.43 10.96
C GLN A 46 -22.16 8.04 11.36
N ASN A 47 -21.15 7.57 10.59
CA ASN A 47 -20.53 6.26 10.76
C ASN A 47 -19.04 6.31 10.34
N THR A 48 -18.16 6.07 11.29
CA THR A 48 -16.73 6.21 11.11
C THR A 48 -16.14 5.15 10.15
N LEU A 49 -16.70 3.94 10.13
CA LEU A 49 -16.28 2.87 9.21
C LEU A 49 -16.61 3.24 7.76
N TYR A 50 -17.82 3.73 7.51
CA TYR A 50 -18.24 4.14 6.17
C TYR A 50 -17.48 5.36 5.69
N ALA A 51 -17.31 6.35 6.55
CA ALA A 51 -16.49 7.53 6.25
C ALA A 51 -15.04 7.16 5.93
N GLY A 52 -14.43 6.28 6.72
CA GLY A 52 -13.07 5.77 6.47
C GLY A 52 -12.96 5.00 5.15
N THR A 53 -13.96 4.19 4.81
CA THR A 53 -14.02 3.45 3.55
C THR A 53 -14.14 4.40 2.35
N MET A 54 -15.01 5.40 2.43
CA MET A 54 -15.16 6.42 1.37
C MET A 54 -13.89 7.25 1.21
N THR A 55 -13.25 7.60 2.31
CA THR A 55 -11.94 8.27 2.30
C THR A 55 -10.90 7.42 1.57
N GLY A 56 -10.78 6.14 1.92
CA GLY A 56 -9.86 5.20 1.25
C GLY A 56 -10.13 5.06 -0.24
N LEU A 57 -11.40 4.95 -0.64
CA LEU A 57 -11.80 4.90 -2.05
C LEU A 57 -11.44 6.21 -2.79
N THR A 58 -11.67 7.35 -2.16
CA THR A 58 -11.30 8.66 -2.74
C THR A 58 -9.80 8.78 -2.93
N ILE A 59 -9.00 8.33 -1.95
CA ILE A 59 -7.53 8.26 -2.08
C ILE A 59 -7.13 7.36 -3.25
N ALA A 60 -7.72 6.16 -3.33
CA ALA A 60 -7.44 5.21 -4.41
C ALA A 60 -7.69 5.81 -5.80
N ILE A 61 -8.86 6.42 -6.00
CA ILE A 61 -9.21 7.09 -7.26
C ILE A 61 -8.23 8.23 -7.55
N THR A 62 -7.94 9.07 -6.56
CA THR A 62 -7.04 10.23 -6.71
C THR A 62 -5.65 9.80 -7.13
N LEU A 63 -5.07 8.80 -6.46
CA LEU A 63 -3.73 8.32 -6.79
C LEU A 63 -3.67 7.60 -8.13
N MET A 64 -4.70 6.81 -8.48
CA MET A 64 -4.77 6.15 -9.78
C MET A 64 -4.94 7.16 -10.92
N LEU A 65 -5.75 8.19 -10.75
CA LEU A 65 -5.83 9.31 -11.69
C LEU A 65 -4.51 10.08 -11.77
N GLY A 66 -3.84 10.29 -10.64
CA GLY A 66 -2.49 10.88 -10.58
C GLY A 66 -1.48 10.08 -11.42
N ILE A 67 -1.39 8.76 -11.20
CA ILE A 67 -0.53 7.89 -12.02
C ILE A 67 -0.88 8.00 -13.51
N TYR A 68 -2.17 7.96 -13.83
CA TYR A 68 -2.59 8.03 -15.24
C TYR A 68 -2.23 9.37 -15.89
N PHE A 69 -2.63 10.50 -15.28
CA PHE A 69 -2.46 11.82 -15.89
C PHE A 69 -1.04 12.38 -15.78
N VAL A 70 -0.28 12.02 -14.75
CA VAL A 70 1.08 12.54 -14.52
C VAL A 70 2.14 11.60 -15.09
N ALA A 71 1.99 10.28 -14.93
CA ALA A 71 3.05 9.33 -15.27
C ALA A 71 2.81 8.60 -16.61
N LEU A 72 1.58 8.17 -16.89
CA LEU A 72 1.32 7.31 -18.05
C LEU A 72 0.93 8.10 -19.31
N ARG A 73 -0.11 8.92 -19.24
CA ARG A 73 -0.68 9.63 -20.38
C ARG A 73 0.33 10.54 -21.11
N PRO A 74 1.14 11.37 -20.42
CA PRO A 74 2.08 12.26 -21.10
C PRO A 74 3.15 11.53 -21.91
N GLN A 75 3.49 10.32 -21.47
CA GLN A 75 4.51 9.47 -22.09
C GLN A 75 3.90 8.42 -23.03
N LYS A 76 2.57 8.41 -23.19
CA LYS A 76 1.81 7.40 -23.97
C LYS A 76 2.10 5.96 -23.52
N LEU A 77 2.25 5.75 -22.18
CA LEU A 77 2.57 4.48 -21.57
C LEU A 77 1.30 3.73 -21.16
N SER A 78 1.38 2.40 -21.18
CA SER A 78 0.33 1.52 -20.65
C SER A 78 0.52 1.24 -19.15
N TRP A 79 -0.49 0.70 -18.50
CA TRP A 79 -0.43 0.26 -17.11
C TRP A 79 0.62 -0.84 -16.86
N ALA A 80 1.04 -1.56 -17.89
CA ALA A 80 2.14 -2.52 -17.79
C ALA A 80 3.47 -1.85 -17.37
N GLU A 81 3.62 -0.55 -17.66
CA GLU A 81 4.82 0.20 -17.29
C GLU A 81 4.94 0.39 -15.78
N VAL A 82 3.84 0.52 -15.07
CA VAL A 82 3.77 0.52 -13.60
C VAL A 82 3.52 -0.88 -13.02
N GLY A 83 3.92 -1.92 -13.74
CA GLY A 83 3.91 -3.29 -13.26
C GLY A 83 2.55 -4.01 -13.27
N VAL A 84 1.49 -3.42 -13.84
CA VAL A 84 0.19 -4.09 -14.03
C VAL A 84 0.32 -5.02 -15.23
N LYS A 85 0.96 -6.17 -15.01
CA LYS A 85 1.21 -7.21 -16.01
C LYS A 85 1.29 -8.57 -15.33
N SER A 86 1.07 -9.64 -16.09
CA SER A 86 1.14 -11.01 -15.58
C SER A 86 2.53 -11.33 -14.98
N PHE A 87 2.56 -12.22 -14.01
CA PHE A 87 3.75 -12.80 -13.42
C PHE A 87 3.85 -14.31 -13.74
N SER A 88 5.01 -14.89 -13.50
CA SER A 88 5.25 -16.31 -13.80
C SER A 88 4.47 -17.21 -12.84
N ALA A 89 3.84 -18.27 -13.38
CA ALA A 89 3.20 -19.29 -12.55
C ALA A 89 4.19 -19.95 -11.55
N LYS A 90 5.49 -19.92 -11.86
CA LYS A 90 6.55 -20.39 -10.96
C LYS A 90 6.70 -19.53 -9.70
N ASP A 91 6.07 -18.36 -9.63
CA ASP A 91 6.20 -17.47 -8.47
C ASP A 91 5.10 -17.72 -7.41
N TRP A 92 4.11 -18.58 -7.65
CA TRP A 92 3.05 -18.88 -6.68
C TRP A 92 3.58 -19.40 -5.33
N TRP A 93 4.56 -20.28 -5.34
CA TRP A 93 5.16 -20.78 -4.10
C TRP A 93 5.89 -19.68 -3.33
N ARG A 94 6.48 -18.69 -4.04
CA ARG A 94 7.13 -17.53 -3.43
C ARG A 94 6.10 -16.62 -2.75
N ILE A 95 4.92 -16.45 -3.36
CA ILE A 95 3.83 -15.68 -2.77
C ILE A 95 3.43 -16.30 -1.43
N ILE A 96 3.28 -17.61 -1.35
CA ILE A 96 2.99 -18.32 -0.10
C ILE A 96 4.08 -18.05 0.94
N LEU A 97 5.36 -18.19 0.55
CA LEU A 97 6.47 -17.91 1.46
C LEU A 97 6.51 -16.45 1.92
N TRP A 98 6.22 -15.51 1.04
CA TRP A 98 6.17 -14.09 1.40
C TRP A 98 5.00 -13.77 2.34
N ILE A 99 3.83 -14.40 2.17
CA ILE A 99 2.71 -14.29 3.11
C ILE A 99 3.14 -14.80 4.50
N LEU A 100 3.71 -16.01 4.57
CA LEU A 100 4.17 -16.58 5.84
C LEU A 100 5.25 -15.73 6.49
N ALA A 101 6.24 -15.27 5.71
CA ALA A 101 7.30 -14.39 6.20
C ALA A 101 6.72 -13.07 6.74
N LEU A 102 5.77 -12.46 6.03
CA LEU A 102 5.15 -11.20 6.47
C LEU A 102 4.36 -11.39 7.76
N ILE A 103 3.60 -12.48 7.88
CA ILE A 103 2.86 -12.80 9.12
C ILE A 103 3.84 -12.92 10.29
N ILE A 104 4.90 -13.74 10.15
CA ILE A 104 5.89 -13.96 11.21
C ILE A 104 6.59 -12.63 11.58
N LEU A 105 7.04 -11.87 10.58
CA LEU A 105 7.72 -10.61 10.81
C LEU A 105 6.79 -9.55 11.42
N SER A 106 5.52 -9.51 11.02
CA SER A 106 4.52 -8.60 11.60
C SER A 106 4.25 -8.95 13.07
N LEU A 107 4.05 -10.23 13.39
CA LEU A 107 3.88 -10.67 14.78
C LEU A 107 5.10 -10.36 15.63
N ALA A 108 6.31 -10.63 15.13
CA ALA A 108 7.55 -10.27 15.80
C ALA A 108 7.67 -8.75 16.01
N THR A 109 7.31 -7.96 15.01
CA THR A 109 7.34 -6.49 15.09
C THR A 109 6.36 -5.99 16.15
N VAL A 110 5.11 -6.45 16.14
CA VAL A 110 4.09 -6.11 17.15
C VAL A 110 4.58 -6.50 18.54
N TYR A 111 5.12 -7.71 18.71
CA TYR A 111 5.66 -8.17 19.99
C TYR A 111 6.81 -7.26 20.47
N LEU A 112 7.77 -6.94 19.62
CA LEU A 112 8.89 -6.07 19.99
C LEU A 112 8.44 -4.64 20.31
N THR A 113 7.50 -4.08 19.54
CA THR A 113 7.01 -2.71 19.78
C THR A 113 6.09 -2.62 20.99
N SER A 114 5.49 -3.73 21.46
CA SER A 114 4.69 -3.73 22.67
C SER A 114 5.52 -3.38 23.93
N PHE A 115 6.81 -3.73 23.95
CA PHE A 115 7.72 -3.29 25.01
C PHE A 115 7.97 -1.77 25.04
N LEU A 116 7.65 -1.08 23.95
CA LEU A 116 7.70 0.39 23.85
C LEU A 116 6.35 1.04 24.16
N GLY A 117 5.37 0.26 24.64
CA GLY A 117 4.03 0.75 24.98
C GLY A 117 3.10 0.93 23.78
N THR A 118 3.47 0.44 22.58
CA THR A 118 2.58 0.48 21.42
C THR A 118 1.50 -0.58 21.51
N THR A 119 0.25 -0.21 21.15
CA THR A 119 -0.89 -1.11 21.01
C THR A 119 -1.23 -1.31 19.54
N VAL A 120 -1.96 -2.36 19.22
CA VAL A 120 -2.48 -2.59 17.84
C VAL A 120 -3.79 -1.84 17.60
N GLU A 121 -4.37 -1.25 18.62
CA GLU A 121 -5.63 -0.52 18.53
C GLU A 121 -5.42 0.85 17.89
N ASN A 122 -6.30 1.19 16.99
CA ASN A 122 -6.35 2.48 16.31
C ASN A 122 -7.79 2.74 15.83
N SER A 123 -8.05 3.95 15.37
CA SER A 123 -9.41 4.34 14.94
C SER A 123 -10.05 3.43 13.89
N LYS A 124 -9.26 2.76 13.05
CA LYS A 124 -9.79 1.82 12.05
C LYS A 124 -10.23 0.51 12.68
N THR A 125 -9.41 -0.05 13.58
CA THR A 125 -9.74 -1.29 14.31
C THR A 125 -10.92 -1.07 15.24
N GLU A 126 -10.97 0.06 15.95
CA GLU A 126 -12.09 0.46 16.81
C GLU A 126 -13.40 0.62 16.02
N SER A 127 -13.37 1.33 14.90
CA SER A 127 -14.56 1.51 14.04
C SER A 127 -15.13 0.18 13.53
N LEU A 128 -14.26 -0.79 13.26
CA LEU A 128 -14.68 -2.12 12.82
C LEU A 128 -15.29 -2.93 13.97
N LYS A 129 -14.75 -2.80 15.20
CA LYS A 129 -15.26 -3.49 16.40
C LYS A 129 -16.63 -2.95 16.89
N GLN A 130 -16.94 -1.68 16.65
CA GLN A 130 -18.17 -1.04 17.14
C GLN A 130 -19.47 -1.67 16.64
N ASN A 131 -19.47 -2.21 15.41
CA ASN A 131 -20.66 -2.83 14.83
C ASN A 131 -20.27 -3.95 13.86
N VAL A 132 -20.05 -5.14 14.41
CA VAL A 132 -19.65 -6.31 13.63
C VAL A 132 -20.87 -6.99 13.04
N THR A 133 -21.07 -6.80 11.75
CA THR A 133 -22.05 -7.50 10.93
C THR A 133 -21.34 -8.13 9.73
N LEU A 134 -22.00 -9.06 9.03
CA LEU A 134 -21.44 -9.60 7.78
C LEU A 134 -21.14 -8.48 6.77
N PHE A 135 -21.99 -7.46 6.70
CA PHE A 135 -21.79 -6.34 5.78
C PHE A 135 -20.56 -5.50 6.15
N THR A 136 -20.40 -5.11 7.42
CA THR A 136 -19.24 -4.32 7.87
C THR A 136 -17.94 -5.11 7.77
N LEU A 137 -17.99 -6.41 8.02
CA LEU A 137 -16.85 -7.30 7.83
C LEU A 137 -16.43 -7.36 6.34
N LEU A 138 -17.38 -7.61 5.43
CA LEU A 138 -17.12 -7.62 4.00
C LEU A 138 -16.59 -6.27 3.50
N LEU A 139 -17.14 -5.17 3.99
CA LEU A 139 -16.67 -3.83 3.67
C LEU A 139 -15.21 -3.62 4.12
N GLY A 140 -14.87 -4.05 5.33
CA GLY A 140 -13.50 -4.01 5.84
C GLY A 140 -12.54 -4.87 5.00
N VAL A 141 -12.93 -6.09 4.65
CA VAL A 141 -12.13 -7.00 3.80
C VAL A 141 -11.94 -6.42 2.40
N VAL A 142 -12.99 -5.91 1.76
CA VAL A 142 -12.88 -5.32 0.41
C VAL A 142 -12.01 -4.06 0.45
N SER A 143 -12.21 -3.20 1.44
CA SER A 143 -11.42 -1.97 1.57
C SER A 143 -9.95 -2.25 1.85
N ALA A 144 -9.65 -3.02 2.89
CA ALA A 144 -8.29 -3.28 3.34
C ALA A 144 -7.59 -4.39 2.55
N GLY A 145 -8.34 -5.41 2.09
CA GLY A 145 -7.77 -6.58 1.41
C GLY A 145 -7.70 -6.45 -0.12
N ILE A 146 -8.47 -5.54 -0.72
CA ILE A 146 -8.51 -5.40 -2.19
C ILE A 146 -8.18 -3.96 -2.61
N ILE A 147 -8.98 -2.98 -2.19
CA ILE A 147 -8.87 -1.59 -2.69
C ILE A 147 -7.51 -0.99 -2.32
N SER A 148 -7.15 -1.02 -1.03
CA SER A 148 -5.88 -0.47 -0.56
C SER A 148 -4.67 -1.15 -1.22
N PRO A 149 -4.52 -2.48 -1.21
CA PRO A 149 -3.38 -3.13 -1.84
C PRO A 149 -3.23 -2.83 -3.34
N VAL A 150 -4.33 -2.73 -4.07
CA VAL A 150 -4.27 -2.48 -5.52
C VAL A 150 -3.66 -1.12 -5.81
N TYR A 151 -4.21 -0.03 -5.26
CA TYR A 151 -3.67 1.29 -5.59
C TYR A 151 -2.30 1.54 -4.95
N GLU A 152 -2.07 1.00 -3.75
CA GLU A 152 -0.81 1.18 -3.03
C GLU A 152 0.34 0.48 -3.76
N GLU A 153 0.18 -0.77 -4.18
CA GLU A 153 1.25 -1.46 -4.91
C GLU A 153 1.53 -0.83 -6.27
N ILE A 154 0.50 -0.34 -6.98
CA ILE A 154 0.70 0.38 -8.23
C ILE A 154 1.45 1.70 -7.99
N PHE A 155 1.07 2.47 -6.97
CA PHE A 155 1.67 3.76 -6.68
C PHE A 155 3.09 3.62 -6.12
N TYR A 156 3.26 2.83 -5.04
CA TYR A 156 4.54 2.74 -4.34
C TYR A 156 5.54 1.81 -5.03
N ARG A 157 5.12 0.69 -5.61
CA ARG A 157 6.02 -0.27 -6.26
C ARG A 157 6.09 -0.03 -7.77
N GLY A 158 4.94 0.11 -8.40
CA GLY A 158 4.86 0.35 -9.83
C GLY A 158 5.53 1.65 -10.26
N PHE A 159 5.38 2.73 -9.48
CA PHE A 159 5.94 4.03 -9.82
C PHE A 159 7.13 4.42 -8.91
N ILE A 160 6.95 4.65 -7.60
CA ILE A 160 7.98 5.21 -6.72
C ILE A 160 9.21 4.29 -6.64
N TYR A 161 9.02 3.01 -6.32
CA TYR A 161 10.12 2.05 -6.24
C TYR A 161 10.88 1.98 -7.58
N ARG A 162 10.15 1.85 -8.70
CA ARG A 162 10.76 1.76 -10.02
C ARG A 162 11.58 3.01 -10.36
N TRP A 163 11.07 4.18 -10.07
CA TRP A 163 11.78 5.44 -10.25
C TRP A 163 13.05 5.52 -9.40
N LEU A 164 12.98 5.11 -8.14
CA LEU A 164 14.14 5.03 -7.23
C LEU A 164 15.14 3.97 -7.69
N ARG A 165 14.65 2.81 -8.18
CA ARG A 165 15.47 1.66 -8.55
C ARG A 165 16.54 1.98 -9.59
N THR A 166 16.21 2.84 -10.54
CA THR A 166 17.13 3.28 -11.60
C THR A 166 18.17 4.30 -11.12
N ARG A 167 17.94 4.95 -9.97
CA ARG A 167 18.78 6.04 -9.43
C ARG A 167 19.65 5.65 -8.25
N VAL A 168 19.11 4.85 -7.33
CA VAL A 168 19.80 4.51 -6.07
C VAL A 168 20.07 3.01 -5.91
N GLY A 169 19.80 2.21 -6.95
CA GLY A 169 19.99 0.77 -6.91
C GLY A 169 18.92 0.03 -6.11
N MET A 170 19.01 -1.30 -6.04
CA MET A 170 18.01 -2.17 -5.43
C MET A 170 17.81 -1.90 -3.94
N GLY A 171 18.88 -1.95 -3.16
CA GLY A 171 18.82 -1.79 -1.69
C GLY A 171 18.28 -0.42 -1.28
N GLY A 172 18.83 0.65 -1.89
CA GLY A 172 18.36 2.02 -1.65
C GLY A 172 16.88 2.22 -2.04
N ALA A 173 16.46 1.66 -3.17
CA ALA A 173 15.08 1.76 -3.62
C ALA A 173 14.10 1.00 -2.70
N ILE A 174 14.46 -0.20 -2.22
CA ILE A 174 13.65 -0.96 -1.25
C ILE A 174 13.46 -0.13 0.01
N LEU A 175 14.54 0.37 0.60
CA LEU A 175 14.47 1.12 1.86
C LEU A 175 13.71 2.44 1.69
N LEU A 176 14.03 3.24 0.69
CA LEU A 176 13.39 4.54 0.49
C LEU A 176 11.90 4.40 0.14
N SER A 177 11.53 3.45 -0.73
CA SER A 177 10.11 3.23 -1.05
C SER A 177 9.32 2.70 0.15
N ALA A 178 9.93 1.86 0.99
CA ALA A 178 9.31 1.39 2.23
C ALA A 178 9.13 2.54 3.24
N LEU A 179 10.11 3.43 3.38
CA LEU A 179 10.01 4.62 4.24
C LEU A 179 8.91 5.58 3.76
N ILE A 180 8.84 5.86 2.45
CA ILE A 180 7.80 6.71 1.84
C ILE A 180 6.42 6.09 2.07
N PHE A 181 6.27 4.78 1.84
CA PHE A 181 5.05 4.03 2.10
C PHE A 181 4.63 4.12 3.58
N THR A 182 5.58 3.93 4.49
CA THR A 182 5.33 4.03 5.93
C THR A 182 4.89 5.42 6.33
N ALA A 183 5.56 6.46 5.84
CA ALA A 183 5.23 7.86 6.13
C ALA A 183 3.79 8.23 5.71
N ALA A 184 3.29 7.67 4.60
CA ALA A 184 1.93 7.89 4.14
C ALA A 184 0.85 7.32 5.08
N HIS A 185 1.23 6.43 6.01
CA HIS A 185 0.31 5.88 7.02
C HIS A 185 0.15 6.78 8.26
N TYR A 186 0.89 7.89 8.34
CA TYR A 186 0.63 8.88 9.38
C TYR A 186 -0.83 9.41 9.29
N PRO A 187 -1.55 9.57 10.41
CA PRO A 187 -1.11 9.55 11.80
C PRO A 187 -1.21 8.18 12.51
N THR A 188 -1.47 7.08 11.84
CA THR A 188 -1.58 5.73 12.45
C THR A 188 -0.18 5.21 12.82
N THR A 189 0.47 5.85 13.79
CA THR A 189 1.87 5.64 14.13
C THR A 189 2.17 4.24 14.66
N ASN A 190 1.22 3.62 15.36
CA ASN A 190 1.36 2.26 15.90
C ASN A 190 1.43 1.18 14.80
N ALA A 191 0.87 1.44 13.62
CA ALA A 191 0.97 0.53 12.47
C ALA A 191 2.25 0.75 11.63
N MET A 192 2.95 1.89 11.81
CA MET A 192 4.10 2.24 10.97
C MET A 192 5.23 1.19 10.98
N PRO A 193 5.62 0.56 12.12
CA PRO A 193 6.67 -0.46 12.10
C PRO A 193 6.29 -1.67 11.24
N VAL A 194 5.05 -2.14 11.33
CA VAL A 194 4.54 -3.26 10.52
C VAL A 194 4.45 -2.86 9.05
N ASN A 195 4.00 -1.64 8.76
CA ASN A 195 3.94 -1.11 7.40
C ASN A 195 5.34 -0.97 6.78
N PHE A 196 6.37 -0.63 7.57
CA PHE A 196 7.74 -0.60 7.07
C PHE A 196 8.22 -2.00 6.66
N VAL A 197 8.01 -2.99 7.52
CA VAL A 197 8.36 -4.39 7.23
C VAL A 197 7.62 -4.90 5.99
N GLY A 198 6.31 -4.66 5.91
CA GLY A 198 5.51 -4.95 4.72
C GLY A 198 6.05 -4.22 3.49
N GLY A 199 6.37 -2.95 3.64
CA GLY A 199 6.95 -2.10 2.59
C GLY A 199 8.21 -2.68 1.96
N VAL A 200 9.11 -3.17 2.79
CA VAL A 200 10.35 -3.85 2.34
C VAL A 200 10.01 -5.14 1.57
N LEU A 201 9.11 -5.95 2.10
CA LEU A 201 8.78 -7.25 1.50
C LEU A 201 8.03 -7.10 0.18
N PHE A 202 7.09 -6.15 0.08
CA PHE A 202 6.37 -5.87 -1.17
C PHE A 202 7.32 -5.33 -2.25
N ALA A 203 8.25 -4.43 -1.90
CA ALA A 203 9.27 -3.95 -2.82
C ALA A 203 10.19 -5.10 -3.30
N TRP A 204 10.54 -6.02 -2.40
CA TRP A 204 11.28 -7.23 -2.74
C TRP A 204 10.49 -8.14 -3.69
N ALA A 205 9.19 -8.37 -3.44
CA ALA A 205 8.34 -9.16 -4.32
C ALA A 205 8.26 -8.55 -5.73
N TYR A 206 8.13 -7.21 -5.81
CA TYR A 206 8.14 -6.50 -7.07
C TYR A 206 9.50 -6.60 -7.80
N GLU A 207 10.62 -6.45 -7.08
CA GLU A 207 11.97 -6.63 -7.65
C GLU A 207 12.15 -8.01 -8.26
N ARG A 208 11.58 -9.05 -7.64
CA ARG A 208 11.72 -10.45 -8.08
C ARG A 208 10.84 -10.82 -9.26
N THR A 209 9.70 -10.16 -9.42
CA THR A 209 8.68 -10.55 -10.39
C THR A 209 8.45 -9.52 -11.50
N GLY A 210 8.76 -8.25 -11.24
CA GLY A 210 8.46 -7.12 -12.11
C GLY A 210 6.97 -6.87 -12.30
N SER A 211 6.12 -7.51 -11.49
CA SER A 211 4.67 -7.37 -11.49
C SER A 211 4.20 -6.91 -10.12
N VAL A 212 3.19 -6.05 -10.06
CA VAL A 212 2.58 -5.61 -8.79
C VAL A 212 1.66 -6.67 -8.20
N TRP A 213 1.17 -7.62 -9.00
CA TRP A 213 0.21 -8.63 -8.55
C TRP A 213 0.66 -9.50 -7.38
N PRO A 214 1.91 -10.01 -7.34
CA PRO A 214 2.38 -10.75 -6.18
C PRO A 214 2.39 -9.90 -4.90
N GLY A 215 2.80 -8.64 -4.98
CA GLY A 215 2.70 -7.70 -3.88
C GLY A 215 1.26 -7.47 -3.43
N ILE A 216 0.33 -7.24 -4.37
CA ILE A 216 -1.11 -7.09 -4.12
C ILE A 216 -1.68 -8.31 -3.40
N LEU A 217 -1.33 -9.52 -3.83
CA LEU A 217 -1.81 -10.76 -3.20
C LEU A 217 -1.27 -10.91 -1.78
N VAL A 218 0.04 -10.72 -1.58
CA VAL A 218 0.65 -10.80 -0.24
C VAL A 218 0.04 -9.75 0.69
N HIS A 219 -0.02 -8.51 0.26
CA HIS A 219 -0.57 -7.37 1.00
C HIS A 219 -2.06 -7.60 1.32
N GLY A 220 -2.87 -7.92 0.33
CA GLY A 220 -4.31 -8.11 0.48
C GLY A 220 -4.67 -9.27 1.41
N ILE A 221 -3.99 -10.40 1.28
CA ILE A 221 -4.23 -11.57 2.14
C ILE A 221 -3.84 -11.25 3.59
N THR A 222 -2.69 -10.62 3.82
CA THR A 222 -2.25 -10.29 5.19
C THR A 222 -3.14 -9.22 5.83
N ASN A 223 -3.60 -8.21 5.08
CA ASN A 223 -4.57 -7.24 5.57
C ASN A 223 -5.93 -7.90 5.88
N THR A 224 -6.39 -8.83 5.03
CA THR A 224 -7.62 -9.60 5.28
C THR A 224 -7.52 -10.40 6.59
N ILE A 225 -6.37 -11.07 6.81
CA ILE A 225 -6.11 -11.78 8.07
C ILE A 225 -6.15 -10.79 9.25
N GLY A 226 -5.55 -9.61 9.11
CA GLY A 226 -5.60 -8.55 10.13
C GLY A 226 -7.02 -8.11 10.46
N VAL A 227 -7.87 -7.89 9.44
CA VAL A 227 -9.29 -7.56 9.62
C VAL A 227 -10.04 -8.67 10.36
N LEU A 228 -9.83 -9.93 9.99
CA LEU A 228 -10.48 -11.08 10.63
C LEU A 228 -10.04 -11.23 12.10
N LEU A 229 -8.75 -11.06 12.40
CA LEU A 229 -8.24 -11.11 13.77
C LEU A 229 -8.78 -9.96 14.61
N THR A 230 -8.94 -8.76 14.05
CA THR A 230 -9.54 -7.60 14.75
C THR A 230 -10.97 -7.89 15.20
N VAL A 231 -11.75 -8.63 14.40
CA VAL A 231 -13.14 -8.94 14.70
C VAL A 231 -13.27 -10.15 15.62
N ALA A 232 -12.29 -11.07 15.61
CA ALA A 232 -12.30 -12.29 16.43
C ALA A 232 -11.82 -12.07 17.88
N GLY A 233 -11.05 -11.00 18.16
CA GLY A 233 -10.51 -10.67 19.49
C GLY A 233 -11.13 -9.43 20.06
#